data_bbfbac1f6b7a14e00132b03438012e26
#
_entry.id   bbfbac1f6b7a14e00132b03438012e26
#
_cell.length_a   1.000
_cell.length_b   1.000
_cell.length_c   1.000
_cell.angle_alpha   90.00
_cell.angle_beta   90.00
_cell.angle_gamma   90.00
#
_symmetry.space_group_name_H-M   'P 1'
#
loop_
_entity.id
_entity.type
_entity.pdbx_description
1 polymer ?
#
loop_
_entity_poly.entity_id
_entity_poly.type
_entity_poly.pdbx_seq_one_letter_code
_entity_poly.pdbx_strand_id
1 'polypeptide(L)'
;MNSVLIQPNPARTNIHVQRPRLTHPKRLAETKHMTQDEWLEVRRKGIGSSDCAAACGLNPYMSMLELWMIKTGRIQQNIEDESEGHAPLYWGKQLEPLVAEYYSMHTNYKVRRVNAVLQHPDPDKHFML
;
A
#
# COMPACT_ATOMS: atom_id res chain seq x y z
N MET A 1 -47.42 13.77 -13.17
CA MET A 1 -46.29 12.95 -12.64
C MET A 1 -45.67 12.18 -13.81
N ASN A 2 -44.59 12.67 -14.38
CA ASN A 2 -43.92 12.03 -15.52
C ASN A 2 -42.77 11.16 -14.99
N SER A 3 -42.97 9.86 -15.03
CA SER A 3 -41.90 8.88 -14.75
C SER A 3 -40.95 8.81 -15.94
N VAL A 4 -39.72 9.28 -15.73
CA VAL A 4 -38.65 9.14 -16.71
C VAL A 4 -38.16 7.69 -16.63
N LEU A 5 -38.49 6.89 -17.65
CA LEU A 5 -37.94 5.56 -17.85
C LEU A 5 -36.51 5.70 -18.35
N ILE A 6 -35.54 5.41 -17.50
CA ILE A 6 -34.13 5.31 -17.86
C ILE A 6 -33.96 4.01 -18.64
N GLN A 7 -33.75 4.14 -19.96
CA GLN A 7 -33.43 3.01 -20.84
C GLN A 7 -32.01 2.52 -20.57
N PRO A 8 -31.75 1.21 -20.45
CA PRO A 8 -30.39 0.68 -20.29
C PRO A 8 -29.58 0.92 -21.58
N ASN A 9 -28.40 1.49 -21.44
CA ASN A 9 -27.45 1.76 -22.53
C ASN A 9 -26.99 0.43 -23.16
N PRO A 10 -27.24 0.14 -24.45
CA PRO A 10 -26.92 -1.15 -25.08
C PRO A 10 -25.45 -1.34 -25.48
N ALA A 11 -24.54 -0.43 -25.12
CA ALA A 11 -23.16 -0.44 -25.59
C ALA A 11 -22.12 -0.82 -24.54
N ARG A 12 -22.45 -1.71 -23.59
CA ARG A 12 -21.40 -2.42 -22.85
C ARG A 12 -21.02 -3.69 -23.59
N THR A 13 -20.23 -3.54 -24.64
CA THR A 13 -19.44 -4.65 -25.17
C THR A 13 -18.57 -5.16 -24.02
N ASN A 14 -18.85 -6.37 -23.55
CA ASN A 14 -17.97 -7.10 -22.65
C ASN A 14 -16.67 -7.39 -23.39
N ILE A 15 -15.75 -6.44 -23.38
CA ILE A 15 -14.37 -6.70 -23.76
C ILE A 15 -13.84 -7.63 -22.68
N HIS A 16 -13.83 -8.90 -22.98
CA HIS A 16 -13.20 -9.94 -22.15
C HIS A 16 -11.69 -9.75 -22.27
N VAL A 17 -11.17 -8.74 -21.57
CA VAL A 17 -9.73 -8.57 -21.39
C VAL A 17 -9.30 -9.79 -20.57
N GLN A 18 -8.71 -10.77 -21.23
CA GLN A 18 -7.99 -11.85 -20.57
C GLN A 18 -6.86 -11.20 -19.76
N ARG A 19 -7.13 -10.91 -18.50
CA ARG A 19 -6.08 -10.50 -17.57
C ARG A 19 -5.14 -11.68 -17.42
N PRO A 20 -3.84 -11.53 -17.72
CA PRO A 20 -2.89 -12.59 -17.42
C PRO A 20 -3.04 -12.98 -15.95
N ARG A 21 -3.02 -14.29 -15.65
CA ARG A 21 -3.03 -14.77 -14.27
C ARG A 21 -1.85 -14.12 -13.57
N LEU A 22 -2.13 -13.18 -12.67
CA LEU A 22 -1.11 -12.57 -11.85
C LEU A 22 -0.43 -13.72 -11.08
N THR A 23 0.85 -13.88 -11.31
CA THR A 23 1.70 -14.76 -10.50
C THR A 23 1.67 -14.25 -9.04
N HIS A 24 1.96 -15.13 -8.09
CA HIS A 24 1.99 -14.72 -6.69
C HIS A 24 3.02 -13.60 -6.48
N PRO A 25 2.74 -12.64 -5.55
CA PRO A 25 3.69 -11.58 -5.25
C PRO A 25 5.03 -12.18 -4.82
N LYS A 26 6.11 -11.56 -5.28
CA LYS A 26 7.47 -11.98 -4.93
C LYS A 26 7.80 -11.47 -3.53
N ARG A 27 8.27 -12.35 -2.66
CA ARG A 27 8.78 -11.96 -1.35
C ARG A 27 10.20 -11.39 -1.52
N LEU A 28 10.39 -10.10 -1.22
CA LEU A 28 11.69 -9.44 -1.31
C LEU A 28 12.51 -9.61 -0.04
N ALA A 29 11.87 -9.51 1.11
CA ALA A 29 12.54 -9.59 2.40
C ALA A 29 11.58 -10.07 3.49
N GLU A 30 12.11 -10.74 4.51
CA GLU A 30 11.39 -11.09 5.71
C GLU A 30 11.59 -9.97 6.75
N THR A 31 10.49 -9.47 7.34
CA THR A 31 10.55 -8.30 8.23
C THR A 31 10.55 -8.65 9.72
N LYS A 32 10.44 -9.95 10.07
CA LYS A 32 10.26 -10.38 11.47
C LYS A 32 11.40 -9.97 12.40
N HIS A 33 12.64 -10.00 11.91
CA HIS A 33 13.85 -9.70 12.67
C HIS A 33 14.66 -8.54 12.08
N MET A 34 14.06 -7.81 11.15
CA MET A 34 14.69 -6.71 10.43
C MET A 34 14.78 -5.48 11.34
N THR A 35 15.93 -4.84 11.33
CA THR A 35 16.10 -3.53 11.96
C THR A 35 15.35 -2.45 11.16
N GLN A 36 15.15 -1.29 11.78
CA GLN A 36 14.49 -0.17 11.12
C GLN A 36 15.26 0.32 9.88
N ASP A 37 16.58 0.39 9.98
CA ASP A 37 17.44 0.81 8.87
C ASP A 37 17.37 -0.17 7.70
N GLU A 38 17.46 -1.47 7.98
CA GLU A 38 17.30 -2.51 6.96
C GLU A 38 15.93 -2.44 6.28
N TRP A 39 14.88 -2.19 7.05
CA TRP A 39 13.53 -2.04 6.53
C TRP A 39 13.39 -0.81 5.62
N LEU A 40 14.01 0.33 6.00
CA LEU A 40 14.05 1.53 5.17
C LEU A 40 14.81 1.29 3.86
N GLU A 41 15.94 0.58 3.91
CA GLU A 41 16.70 0.23 2.72
C GLU A 41 15.88 -0.63 1.74
N VAL A 42 15.14 -1.61 2.25
CA VAL A 42 14.26 -2.41 1.39
C VAL A 42 13.14 -1.55 0.79
N ARG A 43 12.52 -0.69 1.60
CA ARG A 43 11.46 0.22 1.14
C ARG A 43 11.93 1.27 0.13
N ARG A 44 13.20 1.62 0.17
CA ARG A 44 13.80 2.57 -0.79
C ARG A 44 13.76 2.03 -2.23
N LYS A 45 13.73 0.71 -2.39
CA LYS A 45 13.74 0.04 -3.71
C LYS A 45 12.43 0.16 -4.49
N GLY A 46 11.37 0.70 -3.88
CA GLY A 46 10.09 0.82 -4.58
C GLY A 46 9.08 1.72 -3.83
N ILE A 47 7.89 1.80 -4.41
CA ILE A 47 6.77 2.59 -3.92
C ILE A 47 5.85 1.69 -3.11
N GLY A 48 5.75 1.92 -1.81
CA GLY A 48 4.81 1.24 -0.93
C GLY A 48 3.45 1.93 -0.90
N SER A 49 2.47 1.31 -0.26
CA SER A 49 1.11 1.85 -0.13
C SER A 49 1.09 3.23 0.54
N SER A 50 1.93 3.47 1.55
CA SER A 50 2.04 4.77 2.23
C SER A 50 2.67 5.86 1.36
N ASP A 51 3.39 5.50 0.30
CA ASP A 51 4.04 6.44 -0.62
C ASP A 51 3.10 6.85 -1.76
N CYS A 52 2.03 6.10 -2.00
CA CYS A 52 1.15 6.29 -3.16
C CYS A 52 0.55 7.69 -3.24
N ALA A 53 0.09 8.24 -2.13
CA ALA A 53 -0.48 9.59 -2.10
C ALA A 53 0.55 10.65 -2.51
N ALA A 54 1.79 10.54 -2.01
CA ALA A 54 2.88 11.45 -2.38
C ALA A 54 3.31 11.24 -3.84
N ALA A 55 3.38 10.00 -4.31
CA ALA A 55 3.70 9.68 -5.70
C ALA A 55 2.68 10.26 -6.70
N CYS A 56 1.41 10.36 -6.29
CA CYS A 56 0.34 10.96 -7.09
C CYS A 56 0.18 12.48 -6.88
N GLY A 57 1.01 13.12 -6.05
CA GLY A 57 0.88 14.55 -5.72
C GLY A 57 -0.35 14.88 -4.86
N LEU A 58 -0.92 13.91 -4.17
CA LEU A 58 -2.13 14.05 -3.36
C LEU A 58 -1.84 14.10 -1.84
N ASN A 59 -0.58 13.96 -1.44
CA ASN A 59 -0.20 14.01 -0.04
C ASN A 59 0.07 15.47 0.39
N PRO A 60 -0.67 16.01 1.41
CA PRO A 60 -0.44 17.36 1.88
C PRO A 60 0.85 17.54 2.70
N TYR A 61 1.44 16.45 3.17
CA TYR A 61 2.62 16.46 4.06
C TYR A 61 3.92 16.11 3.36
N MET A 62 3.87 15.56 2.14
CA MET A 62 5.05 15.13 1.39
C MET A 62 4.84 15.37 -0.10
N SER A 63 5.72 16.11 -0.74
CA SER A 63 5.69 16.34 -2.17
C SER A 63 6.24 15.16 -2.97
N MET A 64 5.91 15.09 -4.26
CA MET A 64 6.50 14.11 -5.19
C MET A 64 8.04 14.24 -5.24
N LEU A 65 8.55 15.48 -5.20
CA LEU A 65 9.99 15.74 -5.23
C LEU A 65 10.67 15.20 -3.98
N GLU A 66 10.09 15.46 -2.81
CA GLU A 66 10.61 14.95 -1.54
C GLU A 66 10.63 13.42 -1.51
N LEU A 67 9.52 12.78 -1.92
CA LEU A 67 9.47 11.32 -2.05
C LEU A 67 10.58 10.80 -2.98
N TRP A 68 10.77 11.44 -4.13
CA TRP A 68 11.84 11.06 -5.06
C TRP A 68 13.23 11.20 -4.43
N MET A 69 13.49 12.29 -3.69
CA MET A 69 14.76 12.50 -3.00
C MET A 69 15.02 11.43 -1.94
N ILE A 70 13.98 11.03 -1.18
CA ILE A 70 14.05 9.93 -0.20
C ILE A 70 14.37 8.61 -0.92
N LYS A 71 13.63 8.27 -1.98
CA LYS A 71 13.79 7.01 -2.71
C LYS A 71 15.14 6.89 -3.42
N THR A 72 15.71 8.02 -3.84
CA THR A 72 17.05 8.07 -4.47
C THR A 72 18.18 8.24 -3.45
N GLY A 73 17.89 8.29 -2.15
CA GLY A 73 18.88 8.42 -1.09
C GLY A 73 19.55 9.80 -1.00
N ARG A 74 18.94 10.82 -1.60
CA ARG A 74 19.44 12.22 -1.57
C ARG A 74 19.15 12.90 -0.24
N ILE A 75 18.07 12.51 0.43
CA ILE A 75 17.75 12.91 1.79
C ILE A 75 17.38 11.65 2.59
N GLN A 76 17.64 11.70 3.89
CA GLN A 76 17.18 10.66 4.80
C GLN A 76 15.73 10.90 5.17
N GLN A 77 14.95 9.82 5.28
CA GLN A 77 13.60 9.90 5.80
C GLN A 77 13.69 10.09 7.31
N ASN A 78 13.22 11.25 7.81
CA ASN A 78 13.00 11.42 9.24
C ASN A 78 11.82 10.53 9.64
N ILE A 79 12.08 9.57 10.52
CA ILE A 79 11.03 8.81 11.18
C ILE A 79 10.81 9.51 12.52
N GLU A 80 9.58 9.96 12.73
CA GLU A 80 9.17 10.49 14.02
C GLU A 80 9.46 9.45 15.11
N ASP A 81 9.97 9.92 16.25
CA ASP A 81 10.21 9.05 17.38
C ASP A 81 8.88 8.44 17.85
N GLU A 82 8.75 7.13 17.67
CA GLU A 82 7.53 6.38 18.02
C GLU A 82 7.31 6.29 19.54
N SER A 83 8.29 6.74 20.36
CA SER A 83 8.28 6.57 21.82
C SER A 83 7.24 7.43 22.52
N GLU A 84 6.76 8.50 21.89
CA GLU A 84 5.93 9.50 22.57
C GLU A 84 4.40 9.30 22.42
N GLY A 85 3.88 8.18 22.00
CA GLY A 85 2.43 7.91 22.00
C GLY A 85 1.54 8.91 21.22
N HIS A 86 2.12 9.97 20.70
CA HIS A 86 1.45 11.01 19.91
C HIS A 86 1.65 10.81 18.40
N ALA A 87 2.63 10.00 18.00
CA ALA A 87 2.95 9.75 16.61
C ALA A 87 1.86 8.90 15.93
N PRO A 88 1.37 9.28 14.74
CA PRO A 88 0.39 8.50 14.00
C PRO A 88 0.81 7.05 13.76
N LEU A 89 2.12 6.79 13.58
CA LEU A 89 2.67 5.44 13.42
C LEU A 89 2.49 4.56 14.66
N TYR A 90 2.64 5.13 15.87
CA TYR A 90 2.40 4.42 17.13
C TYR A 90 0.96 3.89 17.17
N TRP A 91 -0.02 4.77 16.98
CA TRP A 91 -1.42 4.38 16.98
C TRP A 91 -1.78 3.43 15.86
N GLY A 92 -1.20 3.59 14.66
CA GLY A 92 -1.36 2.65 13.56
C GLY A 92 -0.95 1.23 13.96
N LYS A 93 0.19 1.06 14.62
CA LYS A 93 0.66 -0.24 15.12
C LYS A 93 -0.24 -0.81 16.22
N GLN A 94 -0.70 0.02 17.16
CA GLN A 94 -1.56 -0.42 18.27
C GLN A 94 -2.95 -0.85 17.78
N LEU A 95 -3.51 -0.16 16.78
CA LEU A 95 -4.84 -0.42 16.27
C LEU A 95 -4.89 -1.54 15.21
N GLU A 96 -3.77 -1.87 14.57
CA GLU A 96 -3.71 -2.90 13.51
C GLU A 96 -4.36 -4.24 13.93
N PRO A 97 -4.09 -4.81 15.13
CA PRO A 97 -4.73 -6.04 15.57
C PRO A 97 -6.24 -5.91 15.73
N LEU A 98 -6.70 -4.80 16.30
CA LEU A 98 -8.14 -4.55 16.51
C LEU A 98 -8.89 -4.42 15.18
N VAL A 99 -8.30 -3.70 14.22
CA VAL A 99 -8.87 -3.56 12.87
C VAL A 99 -8.93 -4.92 12.16
N ALA A 100 -7.89 -5.74 12.29
CA ALA A 100 -7.84 -7.07 11.70
C ALA A 100 -8.90 -8.01 12.31
N GLU A 101 -9.09 -7.96 13.63
CA GLU A 101 -10.12 -8.72 14.34
C GLU A 101 -11.52 -8.29 13.91
N TYR A 102 -11.79 -6.97 13.94
CA TYR A 102 -13.07 -6.40 13.50
C TYR A 102 -13.40 -6.80 12.06
N TYR A 103 -12.43 -6.69 11.15
CA TYR A 103 -12.59 -7.09 9.76
C TYR A 103 -12.96 -8.58 9.65
N SER A 104 -12.24 -9.46 10.38
CA SER A 104 -12.48 -10.90 10.36
C SER A 104 -13.89 -11.24 10.87
N MET A 105 -14.36 -10.58 11.93
CA MET A 105 -15.71 -10.79 12.49
C MET A 105 -16.81 -10.35 11.52
N HIS A 106 -16.63 -9.24 10.79
CA HIS A 106 -17.67 -8.68 9.93
C HIS A 106 -17.71 -9.28 8.53
N THR A 107 -16.57 -9.78 8.03
CA THR A 107 -16.46 -10.33 6.67
C THR A 107 -16.39 -11.84 6.62
N ASN A 108 -16.17 -12.48 7.75
CA ASN A 108 -15.87 -13.92 7.87
C ASN A 108 -14.61 -14.36 7.11
N TYR A 109 -13.73 -13.41 6.74
CA TYR A 109 -12.43 -13.70 6.15
C TYR A 109 -11.35 -13.81 7.22
N LYS A 110 -10.44 -14.78 7.06
CA LYS A 110 -9.28 -14.93 7.94
C LYS A 110 -8.21 -13.91 7.55
N VAL A 111 -7.83 -13.05 8.49
CA VAL A 111 -6.67 -12.16 8.36
C VAL A 111 -5.45 -12.84 8.95
N ARG A 112 -4.33 -12.77 8.25
CA ARG A 112 -3.04 -13.26 8.76
C ARG A 112 -1.95 -12.21 8.57
N ARG A 113 -1.05 -12.11 9.53
CA ARG A 113 0.12 -11.26 9.41
C ARG A 113 1.13 -11.89 8.45
N VAL A 114 1.58 -11.11 7.47
CA VAL A 114 2.65 -11.49 6.54
C VAL A 114 3.88 -10.66 6.89
N ASN A 115 4.85 -11.27 7.60
CA ASN A 115 6.09 -10.57 7.97
C ASN A 115 7.06 -10.52 6.78
N ALA A 116 6.68 -9.81 5.73
CA ALA A 116 7.49 -9.70 4.52
C ALA A 116 7.18 -8.42 3.75
N VAL A 117 8.18 -7.88 3.09
CA VAL A 117 7.98 -6.93 1.99
C VAL A 117 7.70 -7.73 0.73
N LEU A 118 6.56 -7.42 0.12
CA LEU A 118 6.10 -8.09 -1.10
C LEU A 118 6.27 -7.14 -2.29
N GLN A 119 6.68 -7.69 -3.42
CA GLN A 119 6.78 -6.97 -4.69
C GLN A 119 5.65 -7.38 -5.62
N HIS A 120 5.14 -6.44 -6.39
CA HIS A 120 4.13 -6.72 -7.39
C HIS A 120 4.62 -7.80 -8.36
N PRO A 121 3.79 -8.80 -8.72
CA PRO A 121 4.21 -9.94 -9.54
C PRO A 121 4.43 -9.59 -11.02
N ASP A 122 3.85 -8.49 -11.49
CA ASP A 122 3.98 -8.01 -12.86
C ASP A 122 5.37 -7.36 -13.04
N PRO A 123 6.21 -7.81 -13.99
CA PRO A 123 7.52 -7.25 -14.24
C PRO A 123 7.50 -5.74 -14.55
N ASP A 124 6.45 -5.26 -15.20
CA ASP A 124 6.30 -3.84 -15.54
C ASP A 124 5.95 -2.97 -14.32
N LYS A 125 5.59 -3.61 -13.21
CA LYS A 125 5.22 -2.97 -11.93
C LYS A 125 6.13 -3.37 -10.78
N HIS A 126 7.35 -3.80 -11.08
CA HIS A 126 8.31 -4.26 -10.06
C HIS A 126 8.70 -3.18 -9.04
N PHE A 127 8.44 -1.91 -9.33
CA PHE A 127 8.62 -0.79 -8.41
C PHE A 127 7.54 -0.69 -7.33
N MET A 128 6.46 -1.45 -7.43
CA MET A 128 5.39 -1.49 -6.42
C MET A 128 5.71 -2.54 -5.35
N LEU A 129 5.70 -2.09 -4.08
CA LEU A 129 5.97 -2.90 -2.90
C LEU A 129 4.71 -3.11 -2.07
#